data_e52710a761a3fc5842bede40fc93b82b
#
_entry.id   e52710a761a3fc5842bede40fc93b82b
#
_cell.length_a   1.000
_cell.length_b   1.000
_cell.length_c   1.000
_cell.angle_alpha   90.00
_cell.angle_beta   90.00
_cell.angle_gamma   90.00
#
_symmetry.space_group_name_H-M   'P 1'
#
loop_
_entity.id
_entity.type
_entity.pdbx_description
1 polymer ?
#
loop_
_entity_poly.entity_id
_entity_poly.type
_entity_poly.pdbx_seq_one_letter_code
_entity_poly.pdbx_strand_id
1 'polypeptide(L)'
;LGPLYTVYKAASVIAAARLLQAESGVRCVPLFWLQTEDHDYAEIHHCYIPQYAAPPLRLQLAEDAAEKARVSVAHRCLGPEVQGQLEALERALSGQPHAAEFCGLLRAHYVPGAPLSAAFAGVLAALFAEEGLLIFDPRCSEVAALAAPLYQKAIVDEAAISAALLTRQAALQAAGCAEQVATRPGTALCFFHDGSATGPRYRLERGPETDSGE
;
A
#
# COMPACT_ATOMS: atom_id res chain seq x y z
N LEU A 1 -7.66 2.64 -5.62
CA LEU A 1 -6.79 2.75 -6.80
C LEU A 1 -7.19 1.66 -7.79
N GLY A 2 -7.66 2.03 -8.98
CA GLY A 2 -8.06 1.07 -9.99
C GLY A 2 -6.89 0.17 -10.42
N PRO A 3 -7.12 -1.09 -10.73
CA PRO A 3 -6.06 -2.05 -11.05
C PRO A 3 -5.16 -1.58 -12.21
N LEU A 4 -5.70 -0.91 -13.20
CA LEU A 4 -4.93 -0.39 -14.33
C LEU A 4 -3.90 0.67 -13.91
N TYR A 5 -4.25 1.56 -12.99
CA TYR A 5 -3.32 2.57 -12.47
C TYR A 5 -2.11 1.94 -11.76
N THR A 6 -2.33 0.88 -11.01
CA THR A 6 -1.27 0.12 -10.33
C THR A 6 -0.35 -0.59 -11.33
N VAL A 7 -0.92 -1.22 -12.35
CA VAL A 7 -0.16 -1.85 -13.43
C VAL A 7 0.70 -0.83 -14.18
N TYR A 8 0.15 0.35 -14.48
CA TYR A 8 0.93 1.44 -15.09
C TYR A 8 2.06 1.94 -14.20
N LYS A 9 1.87 2.03 -12.88
CA LYS A 9 2.96 2.39 -11.95
C LYS A 9 4.09 1.37 -12.01
N ALA A 10 3.77 0.08 -12.00
CA ALA A 10 4.77 -0.98 -12.11
C ALA A 10 5.50 -0.92 -13.47
N ALA A 11 4.79 -0.78 -14.58
CA ALA A 11 5.40 -0.63 -15.89
C ALA A 11 6.28 0.62 -15.99
N SER A 12 5.85 1.74 -15.39
CA SER A 12 6.60 3.00 -15.40
C SER A 12 7.92 2.89 -14.65
N VAL A 13 7.95 2.24 -13.48
CA VAL A 13 9.20 2.07 -12.74
C VAL A 13 10.18 1.14 -13.46
N ILE A 14 9.67 0.12 -14.17
CA ILE A 14 10.50 -0.75 -15.02
C ILE A 14 11.13 0.06 -16.15
N ALA A 15 10.33 0.83 -16.87
CA ALA A 15 10.80 1.69 -17.95
C ALA A 15 11.84 2.73 -17.46
N ALA A 16 11.55 3.38 -16.32
CA ALA A 16 12.46 4.34 -15.71
C ALA A 16 13.79 3.70 -15.28
N ALA A 17 13.76 2.51 -14.67
CA ALA A 17 14.96 1.78 -14.26
C ALA A 17 15.85 1.45 -15.48
N ARG A 18 15.26 1.01 -16.59
CA ARG A 18 15.98 0.72 -17.85
C ARG A 18 16.62 1.97 -18.43
N LEU A 19 15.88 3.08 -18.48
CA LEU A 19 16.38 4.36 -18.99
C LEU A 19 17.55 4.87 -18.15
N LEU A 20 17.38 4.94 -16.83
CA LEU A 20 18.41 5.39 -15.90
C LEU A 20 19.66 4.52 -15.96
N GLN A 21 19.52 3.20 -16.10
CA GLN A 21 20.66 2.30 -16.27
C GLN A 21 21.39 2.57 -17.59
N ALA A 22 20.65 2.79 -18.67
CA ALA A 22 21.25 3.08 -19.98
C ALA A 22 22.00 4.41 -19.99
N GLU A 23 21.49 5.44 -19.32
CA GLU A 23 22.08 6.78 -19.26
C GLU A 23 23.25 6.88 -18.29
N SER A 24 23.15 6.22 -17.12
CA SER A 24 24.16 6.35 -16.05
C SER A 24 25.22 5.26 -16.04
N GLY A 25 24.98 4.13 -16.72
CA GLY A 25 25.81 2.93 -16.61
C GLY A 25 25.69 2.21 -15.24
N VAL A 26 24.88 2.72 -14.32
CA VAL A 26 24.66 2.14 -12.99
C VAL A 26 23.49 1.15 -13.06
N ARG A 27 23.67 -0.03 -12.46
CA ARG A 27 22.60 -1.02 -12.39
C ARG A 27 21.41 -0.48 -11.61
N CYS A 28 20.23 -0.41 -12.25
CA CYS A 28 18.98 0.02 -11.66
C CYS A 28 18.02 -1.17 -11.52
N VAL A 29 17.43 -1.32 -10.36
CA VAL A 29 16.46 -2.40 -10.07
C VAL A 29 15.09 -1.79 -9.85
N PRO A 30 14.05 -2.16 -10.65
CA PRO A 30 12.71 -1.67 -10.44
C PRO A 30 12.12 -2.30 -9.16
N LEU A 31 11.56 -1.46 -8.29
CA LEU A 31 10.99 -1.90 -7.02
C LEU A 31 9.58 -1.33 -6.87
N PHE A 32 8.60 -2.19 -6.58
CA PHE A 32 7.25 -1.82 -6.26
C PHE A 32 7.01 -1.88 -4.76
N TRP A 33 6.73 -0.73 -4.15
CA TRP A 33 6.44 -0.61 -2.73
C TRP A 33 4.97 -0.95 -2.45
N LEU A 34 4.72 -1.98 -1.65
CA LEU A 34 3.38 -2.32 -1.18
C LEU A 34 2.97 -1.39 -0.04
N GLN A 35 1.77 -0.81 -0.12
CA GLN A 35 1.22 0.05 0.94
C GLN A 35 0.49 -0.80 1.99
N THR A 36 1.17 -1.80 2.53
CA THR A 36 0.61 -2.78 3.47
C THR A 36 0.32 -2.20 4.86
N GLU A 37 0.97 -1.10 5.21
CA GLU A 37 0.74 -0.38 6.47
C GLU A 37 -0.56 0.44 6.47
N ASP A 38 -1.17 0.66 5.33
CA ASP A 38 -2.43 1.38 5.23
C ASP A 38 -3.58 0.60 5.87
N HIS A 39 -4.59 1.32 6.31
CA HIS A 39 -5.78 0.79 6.97
C HIS A 39 -7.07 1.08 6.20
N ASP A 40 -6.97 1.74 5.04
CA ASP A 40 -8.15 2.12 4.26
C ASP A 40 -8.66 0.94 3.43
N TYR A 41 -9.31 0.01 4.13
CA TYR A 41 -9.90 -1.16 3.50
C TYR A 41 -11.08 -0.80 2.59
N ALA A 42 -11.78 0.29 2.89
CA ALA A 42 -12.92 0.74 2.10
C ALA A 42 -12.54 1.06 0.65
N GLU A 43 -11.29 1.52 0.40
CA GLU A 43 -10.81 1.80 -0.94
C GLU A 43 -10.47 0.54 -1.76
N ILE A 44 -10.19 -0.59 -1.11
CA ILE A 44 -9.63 -1.77 -1.79
C ILE A 44 -10.51 -3.02 -1.76
N HIS A 45 -11.57 -3.03 -0.94
CA HIS A 45 -12.42 -4.21 -0.77
C HIS A 45 -13.42 -4.42 -1.92
N HIS A 46 -13.52 -3.48 -2.86
CA HIS A 46 -14.42 -3.61 -4.01
C HIS A 46 -13.82 -3.03 -5.28
N CYS A 47 -14.33 -3.49 -6.43
CA CYS A 47 -14.04 -2.91 -7.73
C CYS A 47 -15.26 -3.06 -8.66
N TYR A 48 -15.24 -2.34 -9.79
CA TYR A 48 -16.29 -2.37 -10.79
C TYR A 48 -15.72 -2.86 -12.12
N ILE A 49 -16.43 -3.81 -12.74
CA ILE A 49 -16.12 -4.34 -14.07
C ILE A 49 -17.13 -3.77 -15.05
N PRO A 50 -16.70 -3.02 -16.08
CA PRO A 50 -17.58 -2.54 -17.13
C PRO A 50 -18.24 -3.73 -17.86
N GLN A 51 -19.54 -3.61 -18.11
CA GLN A 51 -20.29 -4.59 -18.91
C GLN A 51 -20.90 -3.92 -20.13
N TYR A 52 -20.98 -4.65 -21.27
CA TYR A 52 -21.66 -4.14 -22.45
C TYR A 52 -23.18 -4.16 -22.21
N ALA A 53 -23.84 -3.02 -22.44
CA ALA A 53 -25.30 -2.86 -22.32
C ALA A 53 -25.92 -3.26 -20.97
N ALA A 54 -25.13 -3.30 -19.90
CA ALA A 54 -25.59 -3.58 -18.55
C ALA A 54 -24.86 -2.65 -17.53
N PRO A 55 -25.42 -2.44 -16.33
CA PRO A 55 -24.71 -1.74 -15.27
C PRO A 55 -23.37 -2.43 -14.94
N PRO A 56 -22.35 -1.67 -14.50
CA PRO A 56 -21.08 -2.26 -14.09
C PRO A 56 -21.27 -3.33 -13.01
N LEU A 57 -20.64 -4.48 -13.20
CA LEU A 57 -20.61 -5.53 -12.16
C LEU A 57 -19.74 -5.05 -11.00
N ARG A 58 -20.30 -5.00 -9.80
CA ARG A 58 -19.54 -4.78 -8.58
C ARG A 58 -19.04 -6.11 -8.04
N LEU A 59 -17.74 -6.24 -7.92
CA LEU A 59 -17.09 -7.31 -7.17
C LEU A 59 -16.72 -6.76 -5.81
N GLN A 60 -16.97 -7.52 -4.74
CA GLN A 60 -16.77 -7.04 -3.38
C GLN A 60 -16.35 -8.18 -2.45
N LEU A 61 -15.30 -7.93 -1.67
CA LEU A 61 -14.95 -8.74 -0.51
C LEU A 61 -15.90 -8.41 0.66
N ALA A 62 -15.98 -9.31 1.64
CA ALA A 62 -16.81 -9.09 2.81
C ALA A 62 -16.43 -7.79 3.52
N GLU A 63 -17.44 -7.06 3.99
CA GLU A 63 -17.24 -5.95 4.91
C GLU A 63 -16.71 -6.48 6.24
N ASP A 64 -15.64 -5.88 6.71
CA ASP A 64 -14.97 -6.31 7.92
C ASP A 64 -15.45 -5.46 9.11
N ALA A 65 -15.89 -6.11 10.17
CA ALA A 65 -16.22 -5.43 11.44
C ALA A 65 -14.97 -4.74 12.05
N ALA A 66 -13.76 -5.19 11.70
CA ALA A 66 -12.50 -4.58 12.08
C ALA A 66 -12.21 -3.25 11.34
N GLU A 67 -13.03 -2.84 10.36
CA GLU A 67 -12.91 -1.53 9.70
C GLU A 67 -12.89 -0.38 10.72
N LYS A 68 -13.66 -0.52 11.80
CA LYS A 68 -13.66 0.43 12.91
C LYS A 68 -12.35 0.45 13.71
N ALA A 69 -11.57 -0.59 13.66
CA ALA A 69 -10.34 -0.72 14.44
C ALA A 69 -9.08 -0.17 13.75
N ARG A 70 -9.16 0.35 12.52
CA ARG A 70 -8.02 0.84 11.72
C ARG A 70 -6.90 -0.20 11.59
N VAL A 71 -7.28 -1.46 11.41
CA VAL A 71 -6.33 -2.56 11.21
C VAL A 71 -5.64 -2.41 9.86
N SER A 72 -4.32 -2.60 9.86
CA SER A 72 -3.52 -2.56 8.63
C SER A 72 -4.00 -3.61 7.63
N VAL A 73 -3.96 -3.27 6.34
CA VAL A 73 -4.28 -4.17 5.22
C VAL A 73 -3.44 -5.46 5.25
N ALA A 74 -2.21 -5.40 5.76
CA ALA A 74 -1.35 -6.58 5.92
C ALA A 74 -1.94 -7.69 6.80
N HIS A 75 -2.85 -7.36 7.71
CA HIS A 75 -3.49 -8.33 8.60
C HIS A 75 -4.82 -8.89 8.07
N ARG A 76 -5.22 -8.49 6.87
CA ARG A 76 -6.47 -8.93 6.27
C ARG A 76 -6.25 -10.14 5.38
N CYS A 77 -7.08 -11.16 5.59
CA CYS A 77 -7.08 -12.36 4.75
C CYS A 77 -8.36 -12.41 3.91
N LEU A 78 -8.27 -13.03 2.75
CA LEU A 78 -9.38 -13.27 1.85
C LEU A 78 -10.35 -14.27 2.48
N GLY A 79 -11.62 -13.94 2.53
CA GLY A 79 -12.67 -14.86 2.95
C GLY A 79 -13.07 -15.84 1.85
N PRO A 80 -13.96 -16.81 2.17
CA PRO A 80 -14.44 -17.80 1.18
C PRO A 80 -15.22 -17.14 0.03
N GLU A 81 -15.79 -15.97 0.22
CA GLU A 81 -16.53 -15.22 -0.78
C GLU A 81 -15.71 -14.86 -2.03
N VAL A 82 -14.38 -14.82 -1.92
CA VAL A 82 -13.51 -14.51 -3.05
C VAL A 82 -13.71 -15.47 -4.22
N GLN A 83 -14.04 -16.74 -3.97
CA GLN A 83 -14.30 -17.73 -5.01
C GLN A 83 -15.52 -17.33 -5.85
N GLY A 84 -16.62 -16.97 -5.21
CA GLY A 84 -17.82 -16.51 -5.90
C GLY A 84 -17.59 -15.20 -6.69
N GLN A 85 -16.74 -14.32 -6.19
CA GLN A 85 -16.35 -13.09 -6.90
C GLN A 85 -15.52 -13.40 -8.15
N LEU A 86 -14.59 -14.36 -8.08
CA LEU A 86 -13.80 -14.79 -9.25
C LEU A 86 -14.67 -15.49 -10.28
N GLU A 87 -15.65 -16.30 -9.89
CA GLU A 87 -16.62 -16.89 -10.81
C GLU A 87 -17.51 -15.85 -11.50
N ALA A 88 -17.91 -14.82 -10.75
CA ALA A 88 -18.67 -13.69 -11.31
C ALA A 88 -17.83 -12.92 -12.34
N LEU A 89 -16.55 -12.70 -12.04
CA LEU A 89 -15.59 -12.07 -12.95
C LEU A 89 -15.41 -12.91 -14.25
N GLU A 90 -15.21 -14.22 -14.12
CA GLU A 90 -15.08 -15.10 -15.29
C GLU A 90 -16.30 -15.04 -16.21
N ARG A 91 -17.50 -15.07 -15.63
CA ARG A 91 -18.74 -14.93 -16.40
C ARG A 91 -18.82 -13.58 -17.11
N ALA A 92 -18.44 -12.49 -16.40
CA ALA A 92 -18.46 -11.15 -16.97
C ALA A 92 -17.44 -10.94 -18.10
N LEU A 93 -16.30 -11.59 -18.03
CA LEU A 93 -15.24 -11.53 -19.03
C LEU A 93 -15.33 -12.62 -20.11
N SER A 94 -16.36 -13.47 -20.07
CA SER A 94 -16.53 -14.55 -21.05
C SER A 94 -16.50 -14.02 -22.48
N GLY A 95 -15.68 -14.64 -23.33
CA GLY A 95 -15.50 -14.22 -24.71
C GLY A 95 -14.54 -13.04 -24.94
N GLN A 96 -14.02 -12.44 -23.89
CA GLN A 96 -13.00 -11.39 -24.04
C GLN A 96 -11.61 -12.02 -24.30
N PRO A 97 -10.75 -11.37 -25.10
CA PRO A 97 -9.36 -11.78 -25.27
C PRO A 97 -8.66 -11.86 -23.91
N HIS A 98 -7.82 -12.89 -23.74
CA HIS A 98 -7.02 -13.11 -22.52
C HIS A 98 -7.82 -13.33 -21.22
N ALA A 99 -9.15 -13.43 -21.26
CA ALA A 99 -9.98 -13.62 -20.05
C ALA A 99 -9.57 -14.86 -19.26
N ALA A 100 -9.37 -16.00 -19.93
CA ALA A 100 -9.01 -17.26 -19.28
C ALA A 100 -7.64 -17.18 -18.60
N GLU A 101 -6.65 -16.59 -19.26
CA GLU A 101 -5.30 -16.39 -18.74
C GLU A 101 -5.32 -15.47 -17.50
N PHE A 102 -6.01 -14.33 -17.61
CA PHE A 102 -6.13 -13.37 -16.52
C PHE A 102 -6.89 -13.94 -15.32
N CYS A 103 -8.02 -14.61 -15.53
CA CYS A 103 -8.76 -15.25 -14.45
C CYS A 103 -7.97 -16.40 -13.82
N GLY A 104 -7.22 -17.17 -14.60
CA GLY A 104 -6.30 -18.18 -14.09
C GLY A 104 -5.23 -17.61 -13.19
N LEU A 105 -4.63 -16.49 -13.58
CA LEU A 105 -3.66 -15.75 -12.75
C LEU A 105 -4.28 -15.30 -11.43
N LEU A 106 -5.47 -14.70 -11.46
CA LEU A 106 -6.15 -14.29 -10.23
C LEU A 106 -6.48 -15.48 -9.32
N ARG A 107 -6.99 -16.58 -9.87
CA ARG A 107 -7.31 -17.79 -9.09
C ARG A 107 -6.08 -18.41 -8.42
N ALA A 108 -4.91 -18.29 -9.02
CA ALA A 108 -3.68 -18.79 -8.43
C ALA A 108 -3.27 -18.06 -7.15
N HIS A 109 -3.67 -16.79 -7.01
CA HIS A 109 -3.25 -15.95 -5.88
C HIS A 109 -4.38 -15.55 -4.93
N TYR A 110 -5.58 -15.29 -5.45
CA TYR A 110 -6.74 -14.89 -4.65
C TYR A 110 -7.49 -16.12 -4.16
N VAL A 111 -6.91 -16.80 -3.17
CA VAL A 111 -7.50 -18.00 -2.55
C VAL A 111 -7.98 -17.71 -1.13
N PRO A 112 -9.06 -18.37 -0.64
CA PRO A 112 -9.51 -18.22 0.73
C PRO A 112 -8.40 -18.45 1.74
N GLY A 113 -8.31 -17.58 2.74
CA GLY A 113 -7.27 -17.62 3.78
C GLY A 113 -5.95 -16.97 3.40
N ALA A 114 -5.70 -16.65 2.13
CA ALA A 114 -4.48 -15.94 1.74
C ALA A 114 -4.51 -14.50 2.27
N PRO A 115 -3.36 -13.96 2.75
CA PRO A 115 -3.23 -12.54 3.04
C PRO A 115 -3.53 -11.70 1.78
N LEU A 116 -4.35 -10.67 1.92
CA LEU A 116 -4.73 -9.80 0.79
C LEU A 116 -3.50 -9.17 0.10
N SER A 117 -2.52 -8.75 0.91
CA SER A 117 -1.26 -8.19 0.41
C SER A 117 -0.45 -9.22 -0.38
N ALA A 118 -0.40 -10.47 0.07
CA ALA A 118 0.31 -11.55 -0.63
C ALA A 118 -0.37 -11.93 -1.94
N ALA A 119 -1.71 -11.97 -1.97
CA ALA A 119 -2.46 -12.23 -3.20
C ALA A 119 -2.18 -11.15 -4.26
N PHE A 120 -2.22 -9.88 -3.86
CA PHE A 120 -1.91 -8.76 -4.73
C PHE A 120 -0.46 -8.77 -5.21
N ALA A 121 0.50 -9.00 -4.31
CA ALA A 121 1.92 -9.10 -4.63
C ALA A 121 2.19 -10.24 -5.62
N GLY A 122 1.56 -11.40 -5.43
CA GLY A 122 1.69 -12.55 -6.32
C GLY A 122 1.24 -12.25 -7.74
N VAL A 123 0.11 -11.56 -7.92
CA VAL A 123 -0.36 -11.14 -9.24
C VAL A 123 0.62 -10.18 -9.90
N LEU A 124 1.12 -9.17 -9.19
CA LEU A 124 2.12 -8.24 -9.75
C LEU A 124 3.42 -8.95 -10.10
N ALA A 125 3.90 -9.82 -9.23
CA ALA A 125 5.13 -10.58 -9.48
C ALA A 125 5.00 -11.48 -10.71
N ALA A 126 3.84 -12.12 -10.90
CA ALA A 126 3.60 -12.96 -12.07
C ALA A 126 3.47 -12.15 -13.37
N LEU A 127 2.77 -10.99 -13.32
CA LEU A 127 2.62 -10.13 -14.49
C LEU A 127 3.96 -9.55 -14.99
N PHE A 128 4.91 -9.31 -14.10
CA PHE A 128 6.19 -8.67 -14.40
C PHE A 128 7.40 -9.57 -14.10
N ALA A 129 7.19 -10.89 -14.10
CA ALA A 129 8.24 -11.87 -13.78
C ALA A 129 9.48 -11.72 -14.68
N GLU A 130 9.27 -11.56 -16.00
CA GLU A 130 10.34 -11.42 -16.97
C GLU A 130 11.02 -10.05 -16.95
N GLU A 131 10.37 -9.07 -16.32
CA GLU A 131 10.84 -7.68 -16.25
C GLU A 131 11.73 -7.40 -15.04
N GLY A 132 11.87 -8.37 -14.14
CA GLY A 132 12.71 -8.25 -12.95
C GLY A 132 12.18 -7.28 -11.89
N LEU A 133 10.86 -7.05 -11.85
CA LEU A 133 10.23 -6.22 -10.82
C LEU A 133 10.35 -6.90 -9.46
N LEU A 134 10.93 -6.18 -8.49
CA LEU A 134 10.93 -6.61 -7.09
C LEU A 134 9.72 -6.03 -6.36
N ILE A 135 9.11 -6.84 -5.52
CA ILE A 135 8.02 -6.41 -4.63
C ILE A 135 8.60 -6.21 -3.23
N PHE A 136 8.41 -5.03 -2.69
CA PHE A 136 8.90 -4.65 -1.37
C PHE A 136 7.73 -4.47 -0.39
N ASP A 137 7.73 -5.25 0.70
CA ASP A 137 6.81 -5.07 1.82
C ASP A 137 7.53 -4.36 2.96
N PRO A 138 7.15 -3.11 3.32
CA PRO A 138 7.79 -2.36 4.40
C PRO A 138 7.61 -2.99 5.78
N ARG A 139 6.69 -3.94 5.93
CA ARG A 139 6.44 -4.66 7.19
C ARG A 139 7.31 -5.90 7.37
N CYS A 140 8.19 -6.20 6.41
CA CYS A 140 9.16 -7.25 6.57
C CYS A 140 10.06 -6.97 7.79
N SER A 141 10.26 -7.97 8.66
CA SER A 141 11.01 -7.83 9.92
C SER A 141 12.45 -7.38 9.69
N GLU A 142 13.08 -7.86 8.62
CA GLU A 142 14.44 -7.50 8.22
C GLU A 142 14.52 -6.03 7.81
N VAL A 143 13.52 -5.54 7.09
CA VAL A 143 13.41 -4.12 6.72
C VAL A 143 13.19 -3.26 7.96
N ALA A 144 12.30 -3.67 8.86
CA ALA A 144 12.05 -2.97 10.11
C ALA A 144 13.32 -2.85 10.95
N ALA A 145 14.11 -3.93 11.05
CA ALA A 145 15.39 -3.92 11.76
C ALA A 145 16.41 -2.96 11.13
N LEU A 146 16.51 -2.94 9.81
CA LEU A 146 17.39 -2.00 9.09
C LEU A 146 16.92 -0.54 9.23
N ALA A 147 15.61 -0.30 9.29
CA ALA A 147 15.03 1.02 9.43
C ALA A 147 15.00 1.54 10.88
N ALA A 148 15.21 0.69 11.88
CA ALA A 148 15.14 1.04 13.30
C ALA A 148 15.96 2.30 13.69
N PRO A 149 17.21 2.50 13.22
CA PRO A 149 17.96 3.71 13.50
C PRO A 149 17.30 4.98 12.92
N LEU A 150 16.61 4.87 11.76
CA LEU A 150 15.89 5.99 11.14
C LEU A 150 14.65 6.34 11.95
N TYR A 151 13.90 5.34 12.43
CA TYR A 151 12.76 5.55 13.30
C TYR A 151 13.18 6.18 14.62
N GLN A 152 14.25 5.68 15.23
CA GLN A 152 14.80 6.27 16.47
C GLN A 152 15.16 7.73 16.25
N LYS A 153 15.86 8.05 15.16
CA LYS A 153 16.21 9.43 14.82
C LYS A 153 14.96 10.30 14.62
N ALA A 154 13.95 9.81 13.91
CA ALA A 154 12.71 10.53 13.66
C ALA A 154 11.93 10.84 14.96
N ILE A 155 12.03 9.97 15.97
CA ILE A 155 11.42 10.20 17.29
C ILE A 155 12.23 11.21 18.10
N VAL A 156 13.55 11.06 18.15
CA VAL A 156 14.43 11.95 18.94
C VAL A 156 14.43 13.38 18.39
N ASP A 157 14.51 13.51 17.06
CA ASP A 157 14.57 14.80 16.36
C ASP A 157 13.17 15.36 15.99
N GLU A 158 12.10 14.84 16.58
CA GLU A 158 10.70 15.18 16.23
C GLU A 158 10.49 16.70 16.14
N ALA A 159 10.93 17.47 17.13
CA ALA A 159 10.71 18.92 17.16
C ALA A 159 11.39 19.64 15.99
N ALA A 160 12.63 19.26 15.67
CA ALA A 160 13.37 19.84 14.55
C ALA A 160 12.75 19.47 13.20
N ILE A 161 12.31 18.22 13.04
CA ILE A 161 11.64 17.72 11.83
C ILE A 161 10.30 18.44 11.64
N SER A 162 9.48 18.53 12.68
CA SER A 162 8.18 19.21 12.63
C SER A 162 8.35 20.71 12.29
N ALA A 163 9.32 21.40 12.89
CA ALA A 163 9.60 22.80 12.58
C ALA A 163 10.03 22.99 11.11
N ALA A 164 10.89 22.11 10.57
CA ALA A 164 11.30 22.16 9.18
C ALA A 164 10.13 21.92 8.22
N LEU A 165 9.26 20.94 8.51
CA LEU A 165 8.07 20.64 7.72
C LEU A 165 7.07 21.80 7.71
N LEU A 166 6.79 22.41 8.87
CA LEU A 166 5.90 23.57 8.98
C LEU A 166 6.44 24.78 8.22
N THR A 167 7.75 25.02 8.30
CA THR A 167 8.41 26.07 7.49
C THR A 167 8.23 25.81 5.99
N ARG A 168 8.44 24.57 5.55
CA ARG A 168 8.24 24.21 4.15
C ARG A 168 6.79 24.32 3.71
N GLN A 169 5.86 23.91 4.56
CA GLN A 169 4.42 24.03 4.32
C GLN A 169 4.01 25.50 4.10
N ALA A 170 4.47 26.40 4.97
CA ALA A 170 4.19 27.83 4.82
C ALA A 170 4.74 28.39 3.49
N ALA A 171 5.95 27.97 3.08
CA ALA A 171 6.52 28.38 1.81
C ALA A 171 5.73 27.83 0.58
N LEU A 172 5.22 26.61 0.66
CA LEU A 172 4.38 26.02 -0.39
C LEU A 172 3.02 26.74 -0.50
N GLN A 173 2.39 27.03 0.64
CA GLN A 173 1.13 27.81 0.68
C GLN A 173 1.32 29.20 0.11
N ALA A 174 2.41 29.91 0.45
CA ALA A 174 2.75 31.20 -0.13
C ALA A 174 2.96 31.15 -1.66
N ALA A 175 3.43 30.00 -2.18
CA ALA A 175 3.56 29.75 -3.63
C ALA A 175 2.27 29.27 -4.30
N GLY A 176 1.12 29.23 -3.61
CA GLY A 176 -0.16 28.77 -4.12
C GLY A 176 -0.30 27.26 -4.26
N CYS A 177 0.57 26.47 -3.61
CA CYS A 177 0.49 25.01 -3.60
C CYS A 177 -0.36 24.53 -2.42
N ALA A 178 -1.17 23.50 -2.67
CA ALA A 178 -1.94 22.86 -1.59
C ALA A 178 -1.03 22.04 -0.68
N GLU A 179 -1.42 21.97 0.60
CA GLU A 179 -0.78 21.09 1.57
C GLU A 179 -1.01 19.63 1.20
N GLN A 180 0.09 18.84 1.12
CA GLN A 180 0.05 17.41 0.80
C GLN A 180 0.18 16.52 2.04
N VAL A 181 0.83 17.01 3.09
CA VAL A 181 1.08 16.27 4.34
C VAL A 181 0.68 17.15 5.51
N ALA A 182 -0.35 16.73 6.25
CA ALA A 182 -0.77 17.42 7.47
C ALA A 182 0.25 17.21 8.58
N THR A 183 1.02 18.24 8.89
CA THR A 183 2.00 18.23 9.97
C THR A 183 1.37 18.78 11.25
N ARG A 184 1.52 18.04 12.35
CA ARG A 184 1.04 18.47 13.68
C ARG A 184 2.24 18.64 14.61
N PRO A 185 2.42 19.82 15.23
CA PRO A 185 3.47 20.01 16.24
C PRO A 185 3.34 19.00 17.37
N GLY A 186 4.46 18.52 17.90
CA GLY A 186 4.49 17.55 18.99
C GLY A 186 4.14 16.13 18.62
N THR A 187 4.01 15.82 17.32
CA THR A 187 3.76 14.45 16.85
C THR A 187 4.89 13.94 15.98
N ALA A 188 5.44 12.78 16.31
CA ALA A 188 6.43 12.13 15.48
C ALA A 188 5.83 11.64 14.16
N LEU A 189 6.66 11.53 13.12
CA LEU A 189 6.27 10.93 11.82
C LEU A 189 6.14 9.41 11.88
N CYS A 190 6.31 8.83 13.06
CA CYS A 190 6.25 7.39 13.30
C CYS A 190 4.96 7.01 14.00
N PHE A 191 4.53 5.79 13.73
CA PHE A 191 3.42 5.16 14.43
C PHE A 191 3.93 3.99 15.26
N PHE A 192 3.38 3.81 16.44
CA PHE A 192 3.58 2.62 17.25
C PHE A 192 2.52 1.57 16.90
N HIS A 193 2.95 0.32 16.84
CA HIS A 193 2.11 -0.85 16.70
C HIS A 193 2.54 -1.87 17.76
N ASP A 194 1.60 -2.41 18.52
CA ASP A 194 1.86 -3.31 19.64
C ASP A 194 2.29 -4.74 19.22
N GLY A 195 2.38 -4.98 17.91
CA GLY A 195 2.72 -6.29 17.35
C GLY A 195 1.55 -7.27 17.26
N SER A 196 0.38 -6.92 17.76
CA SER A 196 -0.81 -7.76 17.64
C SER A 196 -1.33 -7.78 16.20
N ALA A 197 -1.86 -8.91 15.73
CA ALA A 197 -2.39 -9.06 14.38
C ALA A 197 -3.63 -8.18 14.10
N THR A 198 -4.27 -7.66 15.14
CA THR A 198 -5.50 -6.88 15.06
C THR A 198 -5.40 -5.53 15.74
N GLY A 199 -4.23 -5.18 16.28
CA GLY A 199 -4.02 -3.93 17.00
C GLY A 199 -4.05 -2.72 16.08
N PRO A 200 -4.61 -1.58 16.54
CA PRO A 200 -4.57 -0.34 15.82
C PRO A 200 -3.16 0.27 15.84
N ARG A 201 -2.91 1.19 14.90
CA ARG A 201 -1.73 2.04 14.94
C ARG A 201 -1.98 3.23 15.85
N TYR A 202 -0.98 3.54 16.68
CA TYR A 202 -1.00 4.72 17.53
C TYR A 202 0.02 5.74 17.02
N ARG A 203 -0.40 6.99 16.87
CA ARG A 203 0.53 8.07 16.58
C ARG A 203 1.34 8.36 17.85
N LEU A 204 2.66 8.52 17.69
CA LEU A 204 3.51 8.92 18.79
C LEU A 204 3.41 10.43 18.99
N GLU A 205 3.07 10.85 20.19
CA GLU A 205 2.98 12.26 20.59
C GLU A 205 3.95 12.51 21.73
N ARG A 206 4.52 13.72 21.78
CA ARG A 206 5.34 14.15 22.90
C ARG A 206 4.44 14.27 24.12
N GLY A 207 4.76 13.54 25.18
CA GLY A 207 4.11 13.69 26.48
C GLY A 207 4.37 15.08 27.08
N PRO A 208 3.58 15.50 28.07
CA PRO A 208 3.91 16.68 28.86
C PRO A 208 5.32 16.50 29.43
N GLU A 209 6.15 17.54 29.36
CA GLU A 209 7.43 17.55 30.04
C GLU A 209 7.16 17.26 31.53
N THR A 210 7.52 16.06 31.97
CA THR A 210 7.58 15.81 33.41
C THR A 210 8.75 16.65 33.90
N ASP A 211 8.43 17.71 34.59
CA ASP A 211 9.40 18.50 35.33
C ASP A 211 10.10 17.52 36.31
N SER A 212 11.23 16.98 35.86
CA SER A 212 12.11 16.21 36.74
C SER A 212 12.83 17.21 37.62
N GLY A 213 12.07 17.82 38.48
CA GLY A 213 12.61 18.54 39.63
C GLY A 213 13.40 17.54 40.47
N GLU A 214 14.68 17.81 40.59
CA GLU A 214 15.65 17.13 41.45
C GLU A 214 15.10 16.79 42.86
#